data_8bd52bc1aecd26e49cf657c83b5dc54e
#
_entry.id   8bd52bc1aecd26e49cf657c83b5dc54e
#
_cell.length_a   1.000
_cell.length_b   1.000
_cell.length_c   1.000
_cell.angle_alpha   90.00
_cell.angle_beta   90.00
_cell.angle_gamma   90.00
#
_symmetry.space_group_name_H-M   'P 1'
#
loop_
_entity.id
_entity.type
_entity.pdbx_description
1 polymer ?
#
loop_
_entity_poly.entity_id
_entity_poly.type
_entity_poly.pdbx_seq_one_letter_code
_entity_poly.pdbx_strand_id
1 'polypeptide(L)'
;MAFQRVDTPVSTDDPIADRTVQLGLGSTDSGYASYLHRTFIRGGFSGEGGGAHYFIGRHELTRDQLAALRGPCPTPSPLGAVPAAGLSWFDAVEAARLMTEWLRAESPGALPTEDGTPGFVRLPTETEWEYAVRGGAAVDAAVFNQRTFPLDREMRRYAWHQGADSARGNLRPIGLLLPNPIGLHDVYGNAEELVLEPFRMNALGRPHGQLGGIVTRGGSILNTPSELSSGLRQEFPAFGARSGRPVALDTFGARFAIGVHVSVSTERTNTLRAAWLENFRGRDDRAESLDADLPSALDAMIDLEVEQDRRLQLEALRLLAAEEQRERKASRLQALKALLLGGAVLVQFLREDDARIERGRKAVALFDEAIEGASDGKGVIDAEELERLRARRAQVTAGIENQEGRFSLNLLSYERNLVTSATEYAGAERRLALDVLAEELRASGRSALTPLVREFYDDIASYSATRDMAAEDIRGLALAR
;
A
#
# COMPACT_ATOMS: atom_id res chain seq x y z
N MET A 1 23.87 1.57 -19.42
CA MET A 1 22.61 0.81 -19.36
C MET A 1 21.53 1.61 -20.07
N ALA A 2 20.62 0.99 -20.81
CA ALA A 2 19.50 1.66 -21.48
C ALA A 2 18.19 1.20 -20.85
N PHE A 3 17.29 2.15 -20.60
CA PHE A 3 15.95 1.89 -20.08
C PHE A 3 14.89 2.16 -21.12
N GLN A 4 13.85 1.35 -21.10
CA GLN A 4 12.66 1.47 -21.93
C GLN A 4 11.54 2.07 -21.08
N ARG A 5 10.90 3.12 -21.61
CA ARG A 5 9.67 3.66 -21.03
C ARG A 5 8.52 2.67 -21.24
N VAL A 6 7.75 2.44 -20.21
CA VAL A 6 6.55 1.57 -20.22
C VAL A 6 5.35 2.40 -19.76
N ASP A 7 4.47 2.69 -20.69
CA ASP A 7 3.28 3.48 -20.42
C ASP A 7 2.20 2.63 -19.75
N THR A 8 1.57 3.20 -18.73
CA THR A 8 0.44 2.63 -18.01
C THR A 8 -0.77 3.58 -18.10
N PRO A 9 -1.39 3.70 -19.30
CA PRO A 9 -2.46 4.63 -19.52
C PRO A 9 -3.68 4.28 -18.65
N VAL A 10 -4.30 5.32 -18.09
CA VAL A 10 -5.59 5.28 -17.41
C VAL A 10 -6.58 6.15 -18.15
N SER A 11 -7.87 5.83 -18.11
CA SER A 11 -8.92 6.53 -18.86
C SER A 11 -9.50 7.75 -18.13
N THR A 12 -8.86 8.20 -17.04
CA THR A 12 -9.37 9.25 -16.16
C THR A 12 -8.21 10.11 -15.65
N ASP A 13 -8.50 11.37 -15.35
CA ASP A 13 -7.55 12.31 -14.72
C ASP A 13 -7.44 12.14 -13.20
N ASP A 14 -8.12 11.13 -12.64
CA ASP A 14 -8.05 10.82 -11.20
C ASP A 14 -6.61 10.44 -10.80
N PRO A 15 -5.98 11.19 -9.88
CA PRO A 15 -4.59 10.95 -9.48
C PRO A 15 -4.35 9.59 -8.80
N ILE A 16 -5.39 8.95 -8.26
CA ILE A 16 -5.27 7.61 -7.65
C ILE A 16 -5.72 6.47 -8.56
N ALA A 17 -6.23 6.78 -9.77
CA ALA A 17 -6.61 5.73 -10.72
C ALA A 17 -5.39 4.93 -11.17
N ASP A 18 -5.58 3.64 -11.34
CA ASP A 18 -4.61 2.70 -11.87
C ASP A 18 -5.18 1.91 -13.05
N ARG A 19 -4.31 1.19 -13.73
CA ARG A 19 -4.72 0.30 -14.82
C ARG A 19 -4.92 -1.10 -14.28
N THR A 20 -6.13 -1.63 -14.45
CA THR A 20 -6.40 -3.05 -14.18
C THR A 20 -5.85 -3.91 -15.32
N VAL A 21 -5.11 -4.96 -14.96
CA VAL A 21 -4.57 -5.94 -15.89
C VAL A 21 -4.81 -7.37 -15.37
N GLN A 22 -4.88 -8.32 -16.29
CA GLN A 22 -4.93 -9.74 -15.97
C GLN A 22 -3.57 -10.36 -16.31
N LEU A 23 -2.90 -10.93 -15.34
CA LEU A 23 -1.59 -11.55 -15.46
C LEU A 23 -1.67 -13.04 -15.14
N GLY A 24 -0.59 -13.77 -15.47
CA GLY A 24 -0.52 -15.21 -15.27
C GLY A 24 -0.94 -16.02 -16.53
N LEU A 25 -1.24 -17.29 -16.34
CA LEU A 25 -1.57 -18.24 -17.41
C LEU A 25 -2.97 -18.85 -17.18
N GLY A 26 -3.79 -18.90 -18.23
CA GLY A 26 -5.17 -19.39 -18.18
C GLY A 26 -5.33 -20.91 -18.08
N SER A 27 -4.24 -21.67 -17.94
CA SER A 27 -4.27 -23.13 -17.80
C SER A 27 -4.21 -23.55 -16.33
N THR A 28 -4.99 -24.57 -15.97
CA THR A 28 -4.89 -25.21 -14.65
C THR A 28 -3.53 -25.88 -14.43
N ASP A 29 -2.81 -26.23 -15.51
CA ASP A 29 -1.46 -26.78 -15.45
C ASP A 29 -0.43 -25.77 -14.91
N SER A 30 -0.74 -24.46 -14.96
CA SER A 30 0.07 -23.42 -14.33
C SER A 30 0.02 -23.44 -12.79
N GLY A 31 -0.95 -24.16 -12.23
CA GLY A 31 -1.06 -24.43 -10.80
C GLY A 31 -1.14 -23.15 -9.94
N TYR A 32 -0.84 -23.33 -8.67
CA TYR A 32 -0.86 -22.25 -7.68
C TYR A 32 0.23 -21.16 -7.93
N ALA A 33 1.23 -21.44 -8.73
CA ALA A 33 2.32 -20.50 -8.98
C ALA A 33 1.90 -19.38 -9.94
N SER A 34 1.40 -19.72 -11.12
CA SER A 34 1.25 -18.78 -12.24
C SER A 34 -0.16 -18.70 -12.84
N TYR A 35 -1.19 -19.18 -12.14
CA TYR A 35 -2.57 -19.07 -12.61
C TYR A 35 -3.02 -17.61 -12.78
N LEU A 36 -3.97 -17.38 -13.69
CA LEU A 36 -4.53 -16.05 -13.96
C LEU A 36 -4.99 -15.33 -12.68
N HIS A 37 -4.61 -14.07 -12.56
CA HIS A 37 -5.08 -13.20 -11.49
C HIS A 37 -5.21 -11.76 -11.98
N ARG A 38 -6.15 -11.05 -11.37
CA ARG A 38 -6.34 -9.62 -11.58
C ARG A 38 -5.36 -8.86 -10.70
N THR A 39 -4.68 -7.88 -11.28
CA THR A 39 -3.78 -6.98 -10.56
C THR A 39 -3.88 -5.56 -11.11
N PHE A 40 -3.20 -4.64 -10.47
CA PHE A 40 -3.24 -3.22 -10.80
C PHE A 40 -1.84 -2.71 -11.04
N ILE A 41 -1.70 -1.80 -12.01
CA ILE A 41 -0.42 -1.19 -12.35
C ILE A 41 -0.59 0.30 -12.61
N ARG A 42 0.34 1.10 -12.06
CA ARG A 42 0.53 2.50 -12.38
C ARG A 42 2.02 2.82 -12.29
N GLY A 43 2.55 3.49 -13.32
CA GLY A 43 3.90 4.03 -13.28
C GLY A 43 4.01 5.19 -12.30
N GLY A 44 5.22 5.40 -11.77
CA GLY A 44 5.47 6.46 -10.78
C GLY A 44 5.68 7.85 -11.40
N PHE A 45 5.86 7.94 -12.72
CA PHE A 45 6.10 9.19 -13.41
C PHE A 45 4.86 9.60 -14.20
N SER A 46 4.48 10.87 -14.10
CA SER A 46 3.40 11.46 -14.87
C SER A 46 3.78 11.59 -16.34
N GLY A 47 2.84 11.33 -17.22
CA GLY A 47 2.98 11.50 -18.68
C GLY A 47 2.06 12.59 -19.21
N GLU A 48 2.23 12.96 -20.46
CA GLU A 48 1.32 13.86 -21.15
C GLU A 48 -0.09 13.25 -21.24
N GLY A 49 -1.11 14.05 -21.05
CA GLY A 49 -2.51 13.64 -21.16
C GLY A 49 -3.03 12.76 -20.02
N GLY A 50 -2.47 12.90 -18.79
CA GLY A 50 -2.95 12.18 -17.59
C GLY A 50 -2.44 10.74 -17.45
N GLY A 51 -1.66 10.24 -18.42
CA GLY A 51 -1.03 8.92 -18.36
C GLY A 51 0.08 8.83 -17.33
N ALA A 52 0.41 7.63 -16.92
CA ALA A 52 1.56 7.35 -16.06
C ALA A 52 2.51 6.36 -16.75
N HIS A 53 3.77 6.34 -16.33
CA HIS A 53 4.77 5.42 -16.87
C HIS A 53 5.85 5.11 -15.84
N TYR A 54 6.58 4.03 -16.08
CA TYR A 54 7.82 3.68 -15.40
C TYR A 54 8.88 3.33 -16.43
N PHE A 55 10.09 3.07 -15.97
CA PHE A 55 11.19 2.65 -16.86
C PHE A 55 11.68 1.27 -16.43
N ILE A 56 12.00 0.42 -17.42
CA ILE A 56 12.59 -0.90 -17.19
C ILE A 56 13.80 -1.08 -18.09
N GLY A 57 14.83 -1.77 -17.63
CA GLY A 57 16.04 -2.02 -18.39
C GLY A 57 15.73 -2.76 -19.70
N ARG A 58 16.27 -2.27 -20.83
CA ARG A 58 16.15 -2.96 -22.12
C ARG A 58 16.81 -4.33 -22.14
N HIS A 59 17.81 -4.51 -21.28
CA HIS A 59 18.62 -5.72 -21.15
C HIS A 59 18.79 -6.08 -19.69
N GLU A 60 19.21 -7.30 -19.44
CA GLU A 60 19.68 -7.76 -18.14
C GLU A 60 20.92 -6.97 -17.68
N LEU A 61 21.16 -6.89 -16.38
CA LEU A 61 22.41 -6.36 -15.80
C LEU A 61 23.60 -7.21 -16.25
N THR A 62 24.63 -6.60 -16.83
CA THR A 62 25.81 -7.34 -17.31
C THR A 62 26.92 -7.43 -16.26
N ARG A 63 27.87 -8.37 -16.48
CA ARG A 63 29.05 -8.53 -15.63
C ARG A 63 29.89 -7.26 -15.56
N ASP A 64 30.15 -6.61 -16.70
CA ASP A 64 30.90 -5.36 -16.73
C ASP A 64 30.19 -4.23 -15.98
N GLN A 65 28.85 -4.13 -16.11
CA GLN A 65 28.08 -3.15 -15.36
C GLN A 65 28.12 -3.39 -13.86
N LEU A 66 27.95 -4.64 -13.43
CA LEU A 66 28.06 -4.99 -12.01
C LEU A 66 29.45 -4.72 -11.45
N ALA A 67 30.51 -5.06 -12.21
CA ALA A 67 31.87 -4.77 -11.83
C ALA A 67 32.14 -3.27 -11.68
N ALA A 68 31.62 -2.47 -12.64
CA ALA A 68 31.74 -1.01 -12.60
C ALA A 68 31.00 -0.38 -11.40
N LEU A 69 29.92 -0.98 -10.93
CA LEU A 69 29.19 -0.52 -9.73
C LEU A 69 29.95 -0.86 -8.42
N ARG A 70 30.79 -1.89 -8.44
CA ARG A 70 31.52 -2.38 -7.26
C ARG A 70 32.97 -1.88 -7.18
N GLY A 71 33.49 -1.26 -8.24
CA GLY A 71 34.87 -0.83 -8.28
C GLY A 71 35.24 -0.07 -9.57
N PRO A 72 36.49 -0.03 -9.96
CA PRO A 72 36.95 0.60 -11.18
C PRO A 72 36.24 0.03 -12.41
N CYS A 73 35.90 0.90 -13.36
CA CYS A 73 35.23 0.51 -14.60
C CYS A 73 36.11 -0.48 -15.38
N PRO A 74 35.64 -1.70 -15.67
CA PRO A 74 36.38 -2.68 -16.41
C PRO A 74 36.51 -2.25 -17.89
N THR A 75 37.54 -2.79 -18.57
CA THR A 75 37.62 -2.69 -20.02
C THR A 75 36.52 -3.55 -20.64
N PRO A 76 35.65 -2.98 -21.48
CA PRO A 76 34.54 -3.71 -22.11
C PRO A 76 35.04 -4.98 -22.84
N SER A 77 34.32 -6.08 -22.64
CA SER A 77 34.65 -7.37 -23.26
C SER A 77 33.41 -8.13 -23.68
N PRO A 78 33.49 -9.07 -24.64
CA PRO A 78 32.36 -9.94 -24.98
C PRO A 78 31.88 -10.79 -23.80
N LEU A 79 32.76 -11.19 -22.89
CA LEU A 79 32.43 -11.92 -21.67
C LEU A 79 31.78 -11.00 -20.62
N GLY A 80 32.16 -9.74 -20.61
CA GLY A 80 31.56 -8.72 -19.77
C GLY A 80 30.15 -8.31 -20.18
N ALA A 81 29.78 -8.52 -21.44
CA ALA A 81 28.43 -8.32 -21.94
C ALA A 81 27.44 -9.44 -21.62
N VAL A 82 27.88 -10.52 -21.00
CA VAL A 82 27.03 -11.62 -20.50
C VAL A 82 26.30 -11.14 -19.24
N PRO A 83 25.06 -11.59 -18.96
CA PRO A 83 24.36 -11.26 -17.74
C PRO A 83 25.20 -11.51 -16.48
N ALA A 84 25.16 -10.62 -15.55
CA ALA A 84 25.67 -10.82 -14.20
C ALA A 84 24.78 -11.84 -13.50
N ALA A 85 25.27 -13.07 -13.42
CA ALA A 85 24.56 -14.17 -12.80
C ALA A 85 25.28 -14.65 -11.52
N GLY A 86 24.65 -15.54 -10.78
CA GLY A 86 25.13 -15.93 -9.47
C GLY A 86 24.80 -14.89 -8.39
N LEU A 87 23.80 -14.06 -8.61
CA LEU A 87 23.35 -13.05 -7.67
C LEU A 87 22.35 -13.65 -6.68
N SER A 88 22.50 -13.33 -5.40
CA SER A 88 21.37 -13.43 -4.48
C SER A 88 20.42 -12.24 -4.69
N TRP A 89 19.21 -12.34 -4.16
CA TRP A 89 18.26 -11.22 -4.16
C TRP A 89 18.86 -9.96 -3.49
N PHE A 90 19.59 -10.17 -2.39
CA PHE A 90 20.27 -9.08 -1.68
C PHE A 90 21.36 -8.43 -2.52
N ASP A 91 22.14 -9.21 -3.28
CA ASP A 91 23.14 -8.67 -4.21
C ASP A 91 22.52 -7.85 -5.33
N ALA A 92 21.36 -8.28 -5.84
CA ALA A 92 20.63 -7.56 -6.88
C ALA A 92 20.05 -6.22 -6.37
N VAL A 93 19.48 -6.22 -5.16
CA VAL A 93 19.00 -4.99 -4.49
C VAL A 93 20.18 -4.05 -4.20
N GLU A 94 21.30 -4.56 -3.73
CA GLU A 94 22.51 -3.77 -3.47
C GLU A 94 23.09 -3.16 -4.76
N ALA A 95 23.10 -3.90 -5.86
CA ALA A 95 23.53 -3.37 -7.15
C ALA A 95 22.62 -2.22 -7.65
N ALA A 96 21.31 -2.34 -7.42
CA ALA A 96 20.35 -1.27 -7.73
C ALA A 96 20.57 -0.01 -6.86
N ARG A 97 20.88 -0.20 -5.57
CA ARG A 97 21.27 0.88 -4.65
C ARG A 97 22.51 1.62 -5.13
N LEU A 98 23.57 0.86 -5.41
CA LEU A 98 24.85 1.41 -5.90
C LEU A 98 24.65 2.18 -7.20
N MET A 99 23.83 1.67 -8.12
CA MET A 99 23.51 2.36 -9.36
C MET A 99 22.75 3.68 -9.13
N THR A 100 21.82 3.71 -8.18
CA THR A 100 21.12 4.93 -7.80
C THR A 100 22.08 5.99 -7.27
N GLU A 101 22.98 5.61 -6.36
CA GLU A 101 23.97 6.49 -5.76
C GLU A 101 24.94 7.03 -6.82
N TRP A 102 25.45 6.15 -7.68
CA TRP A 102 26.33 6.54 -8.77
C TRP A 102 25.65 7.53 -9.74
N LEU A 103 24.40 7.25 -10.16
CA LEU A 103 23.66 8.14 -11.05
C LEU A 103 23.43 9.52 -10.41
N ARG A 104 23.11 9.56 -9.13
CA ARG A 104 22.90 10.82 -8.42
C ARG A 104 24.19 11.62 -8.24
N ALA A 105 25.32 10.97 -8.05
CA ALA A 105 26.61 11.62 -7.90
C ALA A 105 27.21 12.09 -9.23
N GLU A 106 27.23 11.19 -10.22
CA GLU A 106 28.01 11.39 -11.45
C GLU A 106 27.18 11.85 -12.66
N SER A 107 25.85 11.63 -12.60
CA SER A 107 24.94 11.97 -13.69
C SER A 107 23.52 12.34 -13.18
N PRO A 108 23.40 13.37 -12.33
CA PRO A 108 22.12 13.67 -11.65
C PRO A 108 20.95 13.96 -12.62
N GLY A 109 21.25 14.42 -13.83
CA GLY A 109 20.24 14.64 -14.88
C GLY A 109 19.82 13.39 -15.66
N ALA A 110 20.42 12.22 -15.40
CA ALA A 110 20.08 10.98 -16.10
C ALA A 110 18.88 10.25 -15.49
N LEU A 111 18.52 10.54 -14.25
CA LEU A 111 17.32 10.01 -13.62
C LEU A 111 16.10 10.86 -13.98
N PRO A 112 14.98 10.24 -14.40
CA PRO A 112 13.72 10.96 -14.58
C PRO A 112 13.25 11.53 -13.23
N THR A 113 12.51 12.64 -13.30
CA THR A 113 12.00 13.33 -12.12
C THR A 113 10.48 13.37 -12.12
N GLU A 114 9.87 13.32 -10.94
CA GLU A 114 8.46 13.60 -10.71
C GLU A 114 8.34 14.73 -9.67
N ASP A 115 7.67 15.82 -10.00
CA ASP A 115 7.57 17.02 -9.17
C ASP A 115 8.93 17.50 -8.63
N GLY A 116 9.98 17.43 -9.46
CA GLY A 116 11.35 17.79 -9.09
C GLY A 116 12.10 16.74 -8.25
N THR A 117 11.45 15.66 -7.84
CA THR A 117 12.07 14.56 -7.10
C THR A 117 12.65 13.53 -8.07
N PRO A 118 13.97 13.27 -8.03
CA PRO A 118 14.58 12.28 -8.90
C PRO A 118 14.17 10.87 -8.52
N GLY A 119 13.96 10.04 -9.54
CA GLY A 119 13.73 8.61 -9.39
C GLY A 119 14.90 7.86 -8.77
N PHE A 120 14.73 6.57 -8.59
CA PHE A 120 15.76 5.66 -8.11
C PHE A 120 15.66 4.29 -8.81
N VAL A 121 16.78 3.63 -8.93
CA VAL A 121 16.89 2.28 -9.52
C VAL A 121 16.52 1.24 -8.48
N ARG A 122 15.73 0.25 -8.89
CA ARG A 122 15.31 -0.89 -8.08
C ARG A 122 15.07 -2.13 -8.96
N LEU A 123 14.79 -3.26 -8.34
CA LEU A 123 14.22 -4.38 -9.07
C LEU A 123 12.77 -4.02 -9.50
N PRO A 124 12.31 -4.53 -10.65
CA PRO A 124 10.91 -4.40 -11.03
C PRO A 124 10.01 -5.17 -10.06
N THR A 125 8.78 -4.74 -9.90
CA THR A 125 7.74 -5.58 -9.31
C THR A 125 7.38 -6.73 -10.26
N GLU A 126 6.77 -7.81 -9.75
CA GLU A 126 6.28 -8.90 -10.61
C GLU A 126 5.29 -8.38 -11.66
N THR A 127 4.41 -7.47 -11.23
CA THR A 127 3.42 -6.85 -12.10
C THR A 127 4.07 -5.99 -13.19
N GLU A 128 5.04 -5.15 -12.84
CA GLU A 128 5.78 -4.33 -13.80
C GLU A 128 6.55 -5.18 -14.80
N TRP A 129 7.22 -6.23 -14.30
CA TRP A 129 7.98 -7.14 -15.14
C TRP A 129 7.07 -7.82 -16.17
N GLU A 130 6.01 -8.48 -15.72
CA GLU A 130 5.13 -9.24 -16.63
C GLU A 130 4.35 -8.33 -17.58
N TYR A 131 3.89 -7.18 -17.12
CA TYR A 131 3.22 -6.18 -17.96
C TYR A 131 4.13 -5.71 -19.10
N ALA A 132 5.38 -5.38 -18.80
CA ALA A 132 6.36 -4.95 -19.81
C ALA A 132 6.72 -6.08 -20.78
N VAL A 133 6.90 -7.30 -20.28
CA VAL A 133 7.24 -8.46 -21.11
C VAL A 133 6.12 -8.79 -22.10
N ARG A 134 4.87 -8.67 -21.71
CA ARG A 134 3.70 -8.87 -22.58
C ARG A 134 3.53 -7.79 -23.66
N GLY A 135 4.32 -6.68 -23.58
CA GLY A 135 4.26 -5.57 -24.53
C GLY A 135 3.48 -4.34 -24.00
N GLY A 136 2.98 -4.39 -22.76
CA GLY A 136 2.34 -3.25 -22.11
C GLY A 136 1.14 -2.68 -22.88
N ALA A 137 1.14 -1.36 -23.06
CA ALA A 137 0.09 -0.66 -23.82
C ALA A 137 0.31 -0.69 -25.34
N ALA A 138 1.43 -1.22 -25.82
CA ALA A 138 1.74 -1.29 -27.25
C ALA A 138 1.04 -2.44 -27.98
N VAL A 139 0.38 -3.32 -27.26
CA VAL A 139 -0.35 -4.47 -27.82
C VAL A 139 -1.82 -4.41 -27.41
N ASP A 140 -2.69 -5.03 -28.22
CA ASP A 140 -4.10 -5.16 -27.87
C ASP A 140 -4.34 -6.21 -26.76
N ALA A 141 -5.54 -6.22 -26.20
CA ALA A 141 -5.88 -7.11 -25.09
C ALA A 141 -5.82 -8.61 -25.46
N ALA A 142 -6.11 -8.97 -26.71
CA ALA A 142 -6.06 -10.35 -27.16
C ALA A 142 -4.61 -10.86 -27.23
N VAL A 143 -3.71 -10.02 -27.73
CA VAL A 143 -2.27 -10.29 -27.78
C VAL A 143 -1.67 -10.29 -26.36
N PHE A 144 -2.03 -9.31 -25.54
CA PHE A 144 -1.55 -9.21 -24.17
C PHE A 144 -1.83 -10.47 -23.33
N ASN A 145 -2.98 -11.10 -23.53
CA ASN A 145 -3.41 -12.29 -22.79
C ASN A 145 -2.83 -13.61 -23.31
N GLN A 146 -2.02 -13.58 -24.38
CA GLN A 146 -1.37 -14.77 -24.88
C GLN A 146 -0.29 -15.29 -23.90
N ARG A 147 0.05 -16.56 -24.06
CA ARG A 147 1.10 -17.21 -23.25
C ARG A 147 2.45 -16.51 -23.37
N THR A 148 2.80 -16.09 -24.58
CA THR A 148 4.00 -15.31 -24.92
C THR A 148 3.57 -14.07 -25.68
N PHE A 149 4.40 -13.05 -25.72
CA PHE A 149 4.19 -11.99 -26.71
C PHE A 149 4.23 -12.57 -28.13
N PRO A 150 3.70 -11.89 -29.16
CA PRO A 150 3.66 -12.42 -30.51
C PRO A 150 5.06 -12.74 -31.03
N LEU A 151 5.28 -14.01 -31.32
CA LEU A 151 6.50 -14.49 -31.94
C LEU A 151 6.19 -14.67 -33.44
N ASP A 152 6.82 -13.86 -34.29
CA ASP A 152 6.76 -14.02 -35.75
C ASP A 152 7.73 -15.10 -36.25
N ARG A 153 8.56 -15.63 -35.36
CA ARG A 153 9.59 -16.64 -35.61
C ARG A 153 9.65 -17.64 -34.45
N GLU A 154 10.50 -18.67 -34.62
CA GLU A 154 10.76 -19.64 -33.57
C GLU A 154 11.33 -19.00 -32.28
N MET A 155 11.01 -19.57 -31.13
CA MET A 155 11.44 -19.09 -29.80
C MET A 155 12.96 -18.80 -29.72
N ARG A 156 13.78 -19.62 -30.39
CA ARG A 156 15.25 -19.42 -30.44
C ARG A 156 15.71 -18.06 -31.03
N ARG A 157 14.82 -17.34 -31.68
CA ARG A 157 15.11 -15.99 -32.20
C ARG A 157 14.90 -14.90 -31.13
N TYR A 158 14.23 -15.24 -30.04
CA TYR A 158 13.86 -14.33 -28.95
C TYR A 158 14.44 -14.72 -27.59
N ALA A 159 14.85 -15.98 -27.43
CA ALA A 159 15.28 -16.52 -26.14
C ALA A 159 16.51 -17.44 -26.25
N TRP A 160 17.41 -17.32 -25.29
CA TRP A 160 18.46 -18.30 -25.01
C TRP A 160 17.90 -19.34 -24.03
N HIS A 161 17.59 -20.54 -24.51
CA HIS A 161 16.96 -21.63 -23.78
C HIS A 161 17.77 -22.91 -23.83
N GLN A 162 17.32 -23.96 -23.13
CA GLN A 162 17.92 -25.27 -23.19
C GLN A 162 17.87 -25.83 -24.64
N GLY A 163 19.00 -26.23 -25.15
CA GLY A 163 19.10 -26.84 -26.47
C GLY A 163 20.45 -26.64 -27.14
N ALA A 164 20.76 -27.56 -28.06
CA ALA A 164 22.00 -27.52 -28.83
C ALA A 164 22.05 -26.33 -29.81
N ASP A 165 20.88 -25.88 -30.25
CA ASP A 165 20.71 -24.78 -31.22
C ASP A 165 20.50 -23.42 -30.54
N SER A 166 20.60 -23.35 -29.22
CA SER A 166 20.39 -22.14 -28.42
C SER A 166 21.54 -21.91 -27.45
N ALA A 167 21.31 -21.92 -26.14
CA ALA A 167 22.27 -21.53 -25.11
C ALA A 167 23.44 -22.51 -24.96
N ARG A 168 23.24 -23.80 -25.18
CA ARG A 168 24.25 -24.87 -24.95
C ARG A 168 24.79 -24.87 -23.52
N GLY A 169 23.90 -24.63 -22.54
CA GLY A 169 24.25 -24.60 -21.13
C GLY A 169 25.07 -23.37 -20.67
N ASN A 170 25.22 -22.33 -21.49
CA ASN A 170 25.99 -21.15 -21.13
C ASN A 170 25.17 -19.89 -21.36
N LEU A 171 25.25 -18.95 -20.43
CA LEU A 171 24.73 -17.60 -20.60
C LEU A 171 25.37 -16.91 -21.80
N ARG A 172 24.59 -16.12 -22.51
CA ARG A 172 24.99 -15.44 -23.74
C ARG A 172 25.02 -13.92 -23.56
N PRO A 173 25.83 -13.21 -24.35
CA PRO A 173 25.80 -11.75 -24.33
C PRO A 173 24.40 -11.23 -24.62
N ILE A 174 24.03 -10.15 -23.90
CA ILE A 174 22.71 -9.52 -24.00
C ILE A 174 22.43 -8.92 -25.38
N GLY A 175 21.18 -8.82 -25.76
CA GLY A 175 20.71 -8.05 -26.92
C GLY A 175 21.06 -8.64 -28.29
N LEU A 176 21.45 -9.89 -28.38
CA LEU A 176 21.77 -10.58 -29.66
C LEU A 176 20.53 -11.14 -30.36
N LEU A 177 19.44 -11.32 -29.64
CA LEU A 177 18.19 -11.86 -30.15
C LEU A 177 17.16 -10.76 -30.33
N LEU A 178 16.04 -11.09 -31.00
CA LEU A 178 14.94 -10.14 -31.24
C LEU A 178 14.27 -9.71 -29.94
N PRO A 179 13.86 -8.44 -29.84
CA PRO A 179 13.17 -7.93 -28.66
C PRO A 179 11.68 -8.29 -28.65
N ASN A 180 11.04 -8.04 -27.52
CA ASN A 180 9.58 -8.03 -27.39
C ASN A 180 8.97 -6.77 -28.05
N PRO A 181 7.62 -6.62 -28.10
CA PRO A 181 6.95 -5.48 -28.77
C PRO A 181 7.36 -4.08 -28.32
N ILE A 182 7.89 -3.92 -27.12
CA ILE A 182 8.35 -2.62 -26.60
C ILE A 182 9.86 -2.48 -26.58
N GLY A 183 10.62 -3.40 -27.17
CA GLY A 183 12.06 -3.30 -27.33
C GLY A 183 12.88 -3.86 -26.18
N LEU A 184 12.33 -4.76 -25.35
CA LEU A 184 13.06 -5.48 -24.31
C LEU A 184 13.67 -6.76 -24.89
N HIS A 185 14.95 -6.98 -24.66
CA HIS A 185 15.68 -8.17 -25.09
C HIS A 185 15.82 -9.18 -23.96
N ASP A 186 15.97 -10.45 -24.32
CA ASP A 186 16.32 -11.56 -23.44
C ASP A 186 15.35 -11.74 -22.25
N VAL A 187 14.06 -11.36 -22.46
CA VAL A 187 13.01 -11.47 -21.41
C VAL A 187 12.54 -12.90 -21.17
N TYR A 188 12.89 -13.81 -22.07
CA TYR A 188 12.76 -15.25 -21.90
C TYR A 188 14.13 -15.91 -22.00
N GLY A 189 14.41 -16.82 -21.08
CA GLY A 189 15.68 -17.53 -21.05
C GLY A 189 16.84 -16.67 -20.62
N ASN A 190 18.05 -16.98 -21.05
CA ASN A 190 19.32 -16.45 -20.63
C ASN A 190 19.49 -16.53 -19.10
N ALA A 191 19.41 -15.44 -18.33
CA ALA A 191 19.36 -15.48 -16.87
C ALA A 191 17.93 -15.22 -16.38
N GLU A 192 17.49 -16.01 -15.41
CA GLU A 192 16.22 -15.72 -14.75
C GLU A 192 16.32 -14.47 -13.88
N GLU A 193 15.30 -13.62 -13.92
CA GLU A 193 15.36 -12.27 -13.39
C GLU A 193 14.70 -12.15 -12.02
N LEU A 194 15.48 -11.77 -11.01
CA LEU A 194 14.99 -11.51 -9.66
C LEU A 194 14.08 -10.27 -9.66
N VAL A 195 12.96 -10.36 -8.95
CA VAL A 195 11.99 -9.26 -8.78
C VAL A 195 11.89 -8.80 -7.33
N LEU A 196 11.20 -7.69 -7.11
CA LEU A 196 11.20 -7.00 -5.82
C LEU A 196 10.37 -7.73 -4.75
N GLU A 197 9.19 -8.26 -5.13
CA GLU A 197 8.28 -8.85 -4.17
C GLU A 197 8.64 -10.28 -3.79
N PRO A 198 8.33 -10.69 -2.55
CA PRO A 198 8.35 -12.09 -2.15
C PRO A 198 7.22 -12.86 -2.85
N PHE A 199 7.44 -14.16 -3.01
CA PHE A 199 6.44 -15.05 -3.59
C PHE A 199 5.12 -15.02 -2.82
N ARG A 200 4.04 -15.03 -3.57
CA ARG A 200 2.69 -15.34 -3.08
C ARG A 200 2.07 -16.34 -4.04
N MET A 201 1.59 -17.45 -3.50
CA MET A 201 0.84 -18.39 -4.35
C MET A 201 -0.47 -17.74 -4.84
N ASN A 202 -0.94 -18.19 -5.98
CA ASN A 202 -2.24 -17.79 -6.49
C ASN A 202 -3.35 -18.58 -5.78
N ALA A 203 -4.24 -17.89 -5.09
CA ALA A 203 -5.40 -18.47 -4.44
C ALA A 203 -6.65 -18.23 -5.30
N LEU A 204 -6.70 -18.87 -6.49
CA LEU A 204 -7.81 -18.78 -7.44
C LEU A 204 -8.14 -17.34 -7.85
N GLY A 205 -7.19 -16.71 -8.52
CA GLY A 205 -7.37 -15.37 -9.10
C GLY A 205 -6.95 -14.20 -8.20
N ARG A 206 -6.44 -14.46 -7.01
CA ARG A 206 -5.87 -13.47 -6.10
C ARG A 206 -4.57 -13.97 -5.44
N PRO A 207 -3.69 -13.07 -5.00
CA PRO A 207 -2.55 -13.45 -4.18
C PRO A 207 -3.00 -14.02 -2.83
N HIS A 208 -2.35 -15.10 -2.38
CA HIS A 208 -2.54 -15.64 -1.03
C HIS A 208 -1.93 -14.71 0.03
N GLY A 209 -2.46 -14.76 1.24
CA GLY A 209 -1.97 -13.92 2.35
C GLY A 209 -0.58 -14.31 2.87
N GLN A 210 -0.15 -15.56 2.69
CA GLN A 210 1.17 -16.02 3.11
C GLN A 210 2.25 -15.50 2.15
N LEU A 211 3.32 -14.94 2.71
CA LEU A 211 4.54 -14.61 1.99
C LEU A 211 5.46 -15.82 1.94
N GLY A 212 6.00 -16.10 0.76
CA GLY A 212 6.99 -17.13 0.53
C GLY A 212 8.42 -16.58 0.41
N GLY A 213 9.22 -17.26 -0.41
CA GLY A 213 10.59 -16.90 -0.69
C GLY A 213 10.76 -15.80 -1.75
N ILE A 214 11.93 -15.78 -2.38
CA ILE A 214 12.23 -14.86 -3.49
C ILE A 214 11.61 -15.39 -4.79
N VAL A 215 11.36 -14.48 -5.73
CA VAL A 215 10.76 -14.81 -7.03
C VAL A 215 11.76 -14.51 -8.15
N THR A 216 11.82 -15.42 -9.12
CA THR A 216 12.45 -15.19 -10.42
C THR A 216 11.42 -15.26 -11.55
N ARG A 217 11.71 -14.53 -12.62
CA ARG A 217 10.87 -14.42 -13.82
C ARG A 217 11.67 -14.74 -15.07
N GLY A 218 10.96 -15.06 -16.16
CA GLY A 218 11.52 -15.23 -17.49
C GLY A 218 12.11 -16.61 -17.79
N GLY A 219 12.45 -17.38 -16.75
CA GLY A 219 13.22 -18.63 -16.89
C GLY A 219 14.66 -18.39 -17.31
N SER A 220 15.40 -19.44 -17.57
CA SER A 220 16.84 -19.39 -17.87
C SER A 220 17.23 -20.29 -19.04
N ILE A 221 18.54 -20.36 -19.30
CA ILE A 221 19.14 -21.30 -20.25
C ILE A 221 18.84 -22.78 -19.95
N LEU A 222 18.31 -23.08 -18.77
CA LEU A 222 17.97 -24.44 -18.34
C LEU A 222 16.53 -24.83 -18.68
N ASN A 223 15.66 -23.86 -19.04
CA ASN A 223 14.29 -24.12 -19.40
C ASN A 223 14.15 -24.51 -20.87
N THR A 224 13.21 -25.41 -21.14
CA THR A 224 12.82 -25.77 -22.51
C THR A 224 11.96 -24.65 -23.14
N PRO A 225 11.87 -24.56 -24.47
CA PRO A 225 11.01 -23.58 -25.14
C PRO A 225 9.53 -23.66 -24.70
N SER A 226 9.06 -24.85 -24.37
CA SER A 226 7.67 -25.07 -23.93
C SER A 226 7.39 -24.59 -22.51
N GLU A 227 8.39 -24.45 -21.68
CA GLU A 227 8.26 -23.92 -20.31
C GLU A 227 8.27 -22.38 -20.29
N LEU A 228 8.95 -21.75 -21.26
CA LEU A 228 9.08 -20.30 -21.33
C LEU A 228 7.74 -19.63 -21.63
N SER A 229 7.38 -18.64 -20.87
CA SER A 229 6.17 -17.84 -21.02
C SER A 229 6.24 -16.52 -20.23
N SER A 230 5.40 -15.55 -20.58
CA SER A 230 5.30 -14.29 -19.84
C SER A 230 4.86 -14.49 -18.39
N GLY A 231 4.02 -15.52 -18.14
CA GLY A 231 3.52 -15.84 -16.80
C GLY A 231 4.43 -16.76 -16.00
N LEU A 232 5.57 -17.22 -16.54
CA LEU A 232 6.49 -18.10 -15.80
C LEU A 232 7.08 -17.37 -14.60
N ARG A 233 6.91 -17.95 -13.42
CA ARG A 233 7.47 -17.49 -12.16
C ARG A 233 7.89 -18.70 -11.31
N GLN A 234 8.98 -18.55 -10.59
CA GLN A 234 9.50 -19.60 -9.73
C GLN A 234 9.80 -19.05 -8.35
N GLU A 235 9.50 -19.85 -7.34
CA GLU A 235 9.83 -19.53 -5.95
C GLU A 235 11.13 -20.23 -5.54
N PHE A 236 11.98 -19.47 -4.87
CA PHE A 236 13.19 -20.02 -4.22
C PHE A 236 13.28 -19.52 -2.77
N PRO A 237 13.88 -20.31 -1.87
CA PRO A 237 14.14 -19.84 -0.52
C PRO A 237 15.12 -18.67 -0.55
N ALA A 238 14.89 -17.63 0.26
CA ALA A 238 15.81 -16.51 0.38
C ALA A 238 17.17 -16.93 0.97
N PHE A 239 17.16 -17.95 1.84
CA PHE A 239 18.33 -18.48 2.51
C PHE A 239 18.39 -20.00 2.40
N GLY A 240 19.59 -20.53 2.16
CA GLY A 240 19.82 -21.96 2.12
C GLY A 240 19.58 -22.61 3.48
N ALA A 241 18.75 -23.65 3.52
CA ALA A 241 18.31 -24.31 4.77
C ALA A 241 19.47 -24.83 5.66
N ARG A 242 20.59 -25.24 5.04
CA ARG A 242 21.77 -25.75 5.76
C ARG A 242 22.86 -24.70 5.96
N SER A 243 23.03 -23.80 5.00
CA SER A 243 24.12 -22.82 5.01
C SER A 243 23.76 -21.54 5.78
N GLY A 244 22.46 -21.21 5.90
CA GLY A 244 21.98 -19.93 6.37
C GLY A 244 22.41 -18.73 5.50
N ARG A 245 23.08 -18.98 4.36
CA ARG A 245 23.53 -17.94 3.44
C ARG A 245 22.42 -17.62 2.43
N PRO A 246 22.38 -16.39 1.89
CA PRO A 246 21.51 -16.07 0.77
C PRO A 246 21.64 -17.07 -0.37
N VAL A 247 20.52 -17.46 -0.95
CA VAL A 247 20.52 -18.35 -2.12
C VAL A 247 20.91 -17.54 -3.35
N ALA A 248 21.89 -18.06 -4.09
CA ALA A 248 22.37 -17.52 -5.35
C ALA A 248 22.64 -18.71 -6.29
N LEU A 249 21.90 -18.78 -7.40
CA LEU A 249 22.12 -19.80 -8.41
C LEU A 249 22.84 -19.19 -9.63
N ASP A 250 23.59 -19.99 -10.34
CA ASP A 250 24.38 -19.54 -11.51
C ASP A 250 23.52 -19.00 -12.65
N THR A 251 22.18 -19.15 -12.55
CA THR A 251 21.17 -18.61 -13.47
C THR A 251 20.50 -17.35 -12.95
N PHE A 252 20.68 -16.97 -11.66
CA PHE A 252 20.03 -15.79 -11.08
C PHE A 252 20.71 -14.52 -11.56
N GLY A 253 19.99 -13.73 -12.33
CA GLY A 253 20.36 -12.40 -12.80
C GLY A 253 19.38 -11.34 -12.35
N ALA A 254 19.50 -10.15 -12.91
CA ALA A 254 18.61 -9.04 -12.61
C ALA A 254 18.41 -8.14 -13.83
N ARG A 255 17.20 -7.57 -13.91
CA ARG A 255 16.85 -6.43 -14.76
C ARG A 255 16.35 -5.33 -13.84
N PHE A 256 16.78 -4.09 -14.05
CA PHE A 256 16.39 -2.99 -13.19
C PHE A 256 15.18 -2.25 -13.72
N ALA A 257 14.45 -1.62 -12.82
CA ALA A 257 13.43 -0.62 -13.12
C ALA A 257 13.82 0.71 -12.46
N ILE A 258 13.25 1.81 -12.95
CA ILE A 258 13.34 3.12 -12.30
C ILE A 258 11.94 3.47 -11.82
N GLY A 259 11.82 3.73 -10.54
CA GLY A 259 10.63 4.21 -9.86
C GLY A 259 10.88 5.52 -9.14
N VAL A 260 9.83 6.05 -8.55
CA VAL A 260 9.86 7.25 -7.70
C VAL A 260 8.92 7.04 -6.51
N HIS A 261 9.05 7.84 -5.48
CA HIS A 261 8.14 7.80 -4.33
C HIS A 261 6.72 8.21 -4.72
N VAL A 262 5.72 7.65 -4.07
CA VAL A 262 4.31 8.04 -4.26
C VAL A 262 4.08 9.47 -3.77
N SER A 263 4.60 9.81 -2.60
CA SER A 263 4.50 11.14 -1.98
C SER A 263 5.77 11.96 -2.24
N VAL A 264 5.97 12.39 -3.48
CA VAL A 264 7.16 13.14 -3.92
C VAL A 264 7.20 14.57 -3.40
N SER A 265 6.04 15.16 -3.10
CA SER A 265 5.89 16.54 -2.60
C SER A 265 4.70 16.65 -1.64
N THR A 266 4.66 17.72 -0.84
CA THR A 266 3.48 18.01 0.01
C THR A 266 2.24 18.25 -0.83
N GLU A 267 2.37 18.94 -1.96
CA GLU A 267 1.28 19.20 -2.89
C GLU A 267 0.72 17.89 -3.47
N ARG A 268 1.61 16.98 -3.92
CA ARG A 268 1.22 15.66 -4.41
C ARG A 268 0.50 14.85 -3.33
N THR A 269 1.00 14.87 -2.10
CA THR A 269 0.39 14.17 -0.96
C THR A 269 -1.02 14.71 -0.69
N ASN A 270 -1.21 16.03 -0.74
CA ASN A 270 -2.53 16.65 -0.54
C ASN A 270 -3.48 16.31 -1.70
N THR A 271 -3.00 16.32 -2.94
CA THR A 271 -3.77 15.94 -4.13
C THR A 271 -4.25 14.48 -4.04
N LEU A 272 -3.34 13.56 -3.69
CA LEU A 272 -3.68 12.14 -3.51
C LEU A 272 -4.70 11.93 -2.37
N ARG A 273 -4.53 12.65 -1.24
CA ARG A 273 -5.46 12.59 -0.12
C ARG A 273 -6.85 13.11 -0.52
N ALA A 274 -6.92 14.23 -1.23
CA ALA A 274 -8.17 14.81 -1.70
C ALA A 274 -8.89 13.87 -2.67
N ALA A 275 -8.18 13.32 -3.66
CA ALA A 275 -8.73 12.36 -4.61
C ALA A 275 -9.19 11.07 -3.92
N TRP A 276 -8.42 10.57 -2.94
CA TRP A 276 -8.82 9.41 -2.16
C TRP A 276 -10.11 9.66 -1.38
N LEU A 277 -10.23 10.81 -0.72
CA LEU A 277 -11.44 11.21 0.02
C LEU A 277 -12.65 11.38 -0.91
N GLU A 278 -12.46 11.94 -2.08
CA GLU A 278 -13.52 12.11 -3.08
C GLU A 278 -14.00 10.75 -3.59
N ASN A 279 -13.08 9.87 -3.96
CA ASN A 279 -13.41 8.50 -4.38
C ASN A 279 -14.07 7.69 -3.27
N PHE A 280 -13.64 7.87 -2.02
CA PHE A 280 -14.24 7.23 -0.86
C PHE A 280 -15.71 7.68 -0.70
N ARG A 281 -15.98 8.98 -0.75
CA ARG A 281 -17.34 9.53 -0.69
C ARG A 281 -18.23 9.05 -1.85
N GLY A 282 -17.72 9.10 -3.08
CA GLY A 282 -18.43 8.62 -4.26
C GLY A 282 -18.65 7.10 -4.26
N ARG A 283 -17.86 6.34 -3.49
CA ARG A 283 -18.04 4.89 -3.30
C ARG A 283 -19.13 4.58 -2.29
N ASP A 284 -19.25 5.37 -1.22
CA ASP A 284 -20.33 5.24 -0.25
C ASP A 284 -21.69 5.52 -0.91
N ASP A 285 -21.79 6.60 -1.68
CA ASP A 285 -23.00 6.94 -2.43
C ASP A 285 -23.36 5.86 -3.47
N ARG A 286 -22.37 5.26 -4.14
CA ARG A 286 -22.57 4.17 -5.10
C ARG A 286 -22.80 2.82 -4.41
N ALA A 287 -22.16 2.55 -3.29
CA ALA A 287 -22.34 1.30 -2.55
C ALA A 287 -23.73 1.26 -1.92
N GLU A 288 -24.23 2.37 -1.36
CA GLU A 288 -25.59 2.47 -0.88
C GLU A 288 -26.61 2.24 -2.03
N SER A 289 -26.36 2.77 -3.23
CA SER A 289 -27.23 2.57 -4.38
C SER A 289 -27.12 1.16 -4.98
N LEU A 290 -25.92 0.59 -5.09
CA LEU A 290 -25.70 -0.75 -5.65
C LEU A 290 -26.10 -1.87 -4.67
N ASP A 291 -25.80 -1.72 -3.37
CA ASP A 291 -26.20 -2.70 -2.36
C ASP A 291 -27.71 -2.67 -2.10
N ALA A 292 -28.37 -1.51 -2.28
CA ALA A 292 -29.82 -1.42 -2.24
C ALA A 292 -30.48 -2.02 -3.49
N ASP A 293 -29.79 -2.00 -4.62
CA ASP A 293 -30.34 -2.37 -5.93
C ASP A 293 -30.02 -3.80 -6.38
N LEU A 294 -28.99 -4.43 -5.81
CA LEU A 294 -28.55 -5.77 -6.25
C LEU A 294 -29.63 -6.85 -6.05
N PRO A 295 -30.31 -6.95 -4.90
CA PRO A 295 -31.44 -7.88 -4.77
C PRO A 295 -32.59 -7.56 -5.72
N SER A 296 -32.91 -6.28 -5.94
CA SER A 296 -33.97 -5.86 -6.89
C SER A 296 -33.58 -6.12 -8.33
N ALA A 297 -32.32 -5.94 -8.70
CA ALA A 297 -31.82 -6.30 -10.02
C ALA A 297 -31.88 -7.80 -10.27
N LEU A 298 -31.55 -8.62 -9.27
CA LEU A 298 -31.67 -10.06 -9.33
C LEU A 298 -33.13 -10.52 -9.40
N ASP A 299 -34.05 -9.88 -8.66
CA ASP A 299 -35.49 -10.13 -8.78
C ASP A 299 -35.99 -9.86 -10.19
N ALA A 300 -35.59 -8.74 -10.82
CA ALA A 300 -35.96 -8.43 -12.21
C ALA A 300 -35.38 -9.46 -13.22
N MET A 301 -34.19 -9.97 -12.97
CA MET A 301 -33.59 -11.03 -13.81
C MET A 301 -34.32 -12.37 -13.62
N ILE A 302 -34.73 -12.71 -12.40
CA ILE A 302 -35.51 -13.92 -12.09
C ILE A 302 -36.86 -13.89 -12.79
N ASP A 303 -37.52 -12.73 -12.81
CA ASP A 303 -38.83 -12.56 -13.44
C ASP A 303 -38.77 -12.71 -14.97
N LEU A 304 -37.62 -12.39 -15.59
CA LEU A 304 -37.40 -12.51 -17.04
C LEU A 304 -36.83 -13.87 -17.47
N GLU A 305 -36.34 -14.68 -16.52
CA GLU A 305 -35.68 -15.95 -16.86
C GLU A 305 -36.72 -17.05 -17.08
N VAL A 306 -36.66 -17.67 -18.27
CA VAL A 306 -37.58 -18.72 -18.74
C VAL A 306 -37.03 -20.12 -18.43
N GLU A 307 -35.70 -20.27 -18.34
CA GLU A 307 -35.06 -21.56 -18.09
C GLU A 307 -35.03 -21.87 -16.59
N GLN A 308 -35.66 -22.94 -16.19
CA GLN A 308 -35.89 -23.29 -14.78
C GLN A 308 -34.58 -23.44 -13.96
N ASP A 309 -33.56 -24.06 -14.56
CA ASP A 309 -32.26 -24.24 -13.87
C ASP A 309 -31.52 -22.92 -13.63
N ARG A 310 -31.57 -22.00 -14.58
CA ARG A 310 -31.00 -20.65 -14.43
C ARG A 310 -31.78 -19.81 -13.42
N ARG A 311 -33.09 -19.94 -13.42
CA ARG A 311 -33.96 -19.26 -12.43
C ARG A 311 -33.59 -19.72 -11.02
N LEU A 312 -33.42 -21.00 -10.76
CA LEU A 312 -32.98 -21.53 -9.46
C LEU A 312 -31.59 -21.02 -9.05
N GLN A 313 -30.65 -20.89 -10.01
CA GLN A 313 -29.34 -20.32 -9.75
C GLN A 313 -29.41 -18.83 -9.37
N LEU A 314 -30.22 -18.05 -10.06
CA LEU A 314 -30.45 -16.64 -9.76
C LEU A 314 -31.13 -16.45 -8.40
N GLU A 315 -32.11 -17.31 -8.04
CA GLU A 315 -32.75 -17.32 -6.73
C GLU A 315 -31.73 -17.64 -5.61
N ALA A 316 -30.85 -18.60 -5.82
CA ALA A 316 -29.77 -18.91 -4.87
C ALA A 316 -28.77 -17.74 -4.71
N LEU A 317 -28.39 -17.09 -5.81
CA LEU A 317 -27.55 -15.90 -5.78
C LEU A 317 -28.21 -14.73 -5.04
N ARG A 318 -29.52 -14.53 -5.25
CA ARG A 318 -30.30 -13.51 -4.53
C ARG A 318 -30.30 -13.75 -3.01
N LEU A 319 -30.50 -15.00 -2.59
CA LEU A 319 -30.45 -15.35 -1.18
C LEU A 319 -29.07 -15.09 -0.56
N LEU A 320 -28.00 -15.49 -1.24
CA LEU A 320 -26.62 -15.23 -0.80
C LEU A 320 -26.33 -13.72 -0.72
N ALA A 321 -26.71 -12.95 -1.73
CA ALA A 321 -26.53 -11.50 -1.73
C ALA A 321 -27.31 -10.82 -0.59
N ALA A 322 -28.53 -11.27 -0.32
CA ALA A 322 -29.35 -10.73 0.79
C ALA A 322 -28.77 -11.08 2.17
N GLU A 323 -28.18 -12.27 2.33
CA GLU A 323 -27.51 -12.72 3.56
C GLU A 323 -26.24 -11.91 3.79
N GLU A 324 -25.39 -11.78 2.79
CA GLU A 324 -24.16 -10.98 2.84
C GLU A 324 -24.47 -9.51 3.18
N GLN A 325 -25.52 -8.95 2.59
CA GLN A 325 -25.96 -7.58 2.88
C GLN A 325 -26.41 -7.42 4.35
N ARG A 326 -27.11 -8.43 4.89
CA ARG A 326 -27.54 -8.42 6.31
C ARG A 326 -26.33 -8.48 7.24
N GLU A 327 -25.35 -9.35 6.94
CA GLU A 327 -24.14 -9.48 7.75
C GLU A 327 -23.30 -8.20 7.72
N ARG A 328 -23.16 -7.57 6.55
CA ARG A 328 -22.47 -6.27 6.39
C ARG A 328 -23.16 -5.18 7.22
N LYS A 329 -24.48 -5.05 7.12
CA LYS A 329 -25.25 -4.06 7.89
C LYS A 329 -25.11 -4.30 9.40
N ALA A 330 -25.17 -5.55 9.84
CA ALA A 330 -24.99 -5.90 11.24
C ALA A 330 -23.56 -5.57 11.74
N SER A 331 -22.53 -5.88 10.94
CA SER A 331 -21.13 -5.56 11.25
C SER A 331 -20.89 -4.06 11.32
N ARG A 332 -21.41 -3.28 10.35
CA ARG A 332 -21.32 -1.80 10.36
C ARG A 332 -22.01 -1.21 11.59
N LEU A 333 -23.20 -1.70 11.93
CA LEU A 333 -23.92 -1.25 13.11
C LEU A 333 -23.11 -1.52 14.40
N GLN A 334 -22.50 -2.69 14.54
CA GLN A 334 -21.67 -3.01 15.70
C GLN A 334 -20.42 -2.13 15.79
N ALA A 335 -19.73 -1.89 14.65
CA ALA A 335 -18.59 -1.01 14.59
C ALA A 335 -18.94 0.43 14.99
N LEU A 336 -20.06 0.95 14.47
CA LEU A 336 -20.52 2.30 14.81
C LEU A 336 -20.92 2.43 16.28
N LYS A 337 -21.59 1.43 16.86
CA LYS A 337 -21.87 1.40 18.31
C LYS A 337 -20.60 1.44 19.13
N ALA A 338 -19.56 0.70 18.72
CA ALA A 338 -18.26 0.73 19.39
C ALA A 338 -17.59 2.13 19.30
N LEU A 339 -17.68 2.79 18.15
CA LEU A 339 -17.19 4.16 17.98
C LEU A 339 -17.93 5.16 18.86
N LEU A 340 -19.26 5.07 18.92
CA LEU A 340 -20.10 5.94 19.76
C LEU A 340 -19.79 5.75 21.25
N LEU A 341 -19.68 4.51 21.70
CA LEU A 341 -19.35 4.20 23.10
C LEU A 341 -17.89 4.63 23.42
N GLY A 342 -16.96 4.35 22.53
CA GLY A 342 -15.55 4.75 22.68
C GLY A 342 -15.39 6.27 22.73
N GLY A 343 -16.10 7.00 21.86
CA GLY A 343 -16.12 8.47 21.86
C GLY A 343 -16.69 9.03 23.17
N ALA A 344 -17.80 8.47 23.65
CA ALA A 344 -18.41 8.86 24.93
C ALA A 344 -17.45 8.71 26.12
N VAL A 345 -16.73 7.60 26.18
CA VAL A 345 -15.72 7.33 27.23
C VAL A 345 -14.55 8.31 27.11
N LEU A 346 -14.11 8.63 25.89
CA LEU A 346 -13.06 9.61 25.65
C LEU A 346 -13.46 11.02 26.07
N VAL A 347 -14.71 11.45 25.83
CA VAL A 347 -15.24 12.72 26.34
C VAL A 347 -15.09 12.80 27.87
N GLN A 348 -15.46 11.73 28.57
CA GLN A 348 -15.32 11.70 30.03
C GLN A 348 -13.85 11.83 30.45
N PHE A 349 -12.93 11.07 29.84
CA PHE A 349 -11.50 11.13 30.18
C PHE A 349 -10.90 12.50 29.87
N LEU A 350 -11.24 13.11 28.75
CA LEU A 350 -10.75 14.45 28.38
C LEU A 350 -11.18 15.49 29.40
N ARG A 351 -12.41 15.48 29.85
CA ARG A 351 -12.90 16.40 30.90
C ARG A 351 -12.23 16.18 32.26
N GLU A 352 -12.05 14.91 32.65
CA GLU A 352 -11.36 14.59 33.89
C GLU A 352 -9.89 15.01 33.84
N ASP A 353 -9.21 14.77 32.72
CA ASP A 353 -7.82 15.15 32.52
C ASP A 353 -7.64 16.66 32.47
N ASP A 354 -8.49 17.39 31.75
CA ASP A 354 -8.49 18.85 31.70
C ASP A 354 -8.70 19.45 33.09
N ALA A 355 -9.68 18.97 33.84
CA ALA A 355 -9.93 19.40 35.21
C ALA A 355 -8.76 19.10 36.16
N ARG A 356 -8.01 18.02 35.96
CA ARG A 356 -6.80 17.70 36.75
C ARG A 356 -5.64 18.61 36.37
N ILE A 357 -5.42 18.87 35.09
CA ILE A 357 -4.42 19.80 34.56
C ILE A 357 -4.67 21.19 35.15
N GLU A 358 -5.89 21.71 35.11
CA GLU A 358 -6.27 23.00 35.62
C GLU A 358 -6.05 23.12 37.17
N ARG A 359 -6.44 22.05 37.90
CA ARG A 359 -6.13 22.04 39.36
C ARG A 359 -4.63 22.00 39.62
N GLY A 360 -3.87 21.27 38.85
CA GLY A 360 -2.42 21.24 38.94
C GLY A 360 -1.79 22.59 38.66
N ARG A 361 -2.22 23.28 37.60
CA ARG A 361 -1.74 24.63 37.24
C ARG A 361 -2.02 25.64 38.36
N LYS A 362 -3.22 25.60 38.95
CA LYS A 362 -3.56 26.42 40.11
C LYS A 362 -2.67 26.10 41.31
N ALA A 363 -2.37 24.84 41.56
CA ALA A 363 -1.46 24.46 42.63
C ALA A 363 -0.03 24.95 42.39
N VAL A 364 0.48 24.85 41.14
CA VAL A 364 1.80 25.40 40.78
C VAL A 364 1.84 26.91 41.01
N ALA A 365 0.81 27.66 40.61
CA ALA A 365 0.73 29.10 40.86
C ALA A 365 0.79 29.46 42.35
N LEU A 366 0.12 28.70 43.24
CA LEU A 366 0.21 28.87 44.69
C LEU A 366 1.62 28.57 45.24
N PHE A 367 2.32 27.56 44.70
CA PHE A 367 3.70 27.30 45.06
C PHE A 367 4.62 28.42 44.58
N ASP A 368 4.41 28.98 43.38
CA ASP A 368 5.20 30.08 42.84
C ASP A 368 5.03 31.32 43.72
N GLU A 369 3.81 31.68 44.12
CA GLU A 369 3.53 32.80 45.04
C GLU A 369 4.19 32.59 46.42
N ALA A 370 4.14 31.38 46.97
CA ALA A 370 4.76 31.04 48.23
C ALA A 370 6.31 31.12 48.17
N ILE A 371 6.91 30.65 47.06
CA ILE A 371 8.36 30.69 46.86
C ILE A 371 8.85 32.13 46.64
N GLU A 372 8.12 32.94 45.88
CA GLU A 372 8.43 34.37 45.70
C GLU A 372 8.32 35.16 47.02
N GLY A 373 7.24 34.95 47.78
CA GLY A 373 7.05 35.59 49.08
C GLY A 373 8.12 35.24 50.10
N ALA A 374 8.65 34.02 50.05
CA ALA A 374 9.76 33.56 50.87
C ALA A 374 11.11 34.21 50.45
N SER A 375 11.29 34.45 49.14
CA SER A 375 12.51 35.07 48.60
C SER A 375 12.59 36.58 48.87
N ASP A 376 11.45 37.27 48.99
CA ASP A 376 11.37 38.72 49.25
C ASP A 376 11.52 39.11 50.73
N GLY A 377 11.85 38.18 51.62
CA GLY A 377 12.10 38.42 53.01
C GLY A 377 10.87 38.81 53.85
N LYS A 378 9.67 38.59 53.32
CA LYS A 378 8.40 38.88 54.01
C LYS A 378 7.87 37.71 54.86
N GLY A 379 8.51 36.50 54.79
CA GLY A 379 8.16 35.33 55.58
C GLY A 379 9.36 34.68 56.22
N VAL A 380 9.21 34.14 57.44
CA VAL A 380 10.23 33.34 58.14
C VAL A 380 10.12 31.90 57.68
N ILE A 381 10.50 31.63 56.42
CA ILE A 381 10.60 30.25 55.93
C ILE A 381 12.11 29.91 55.91
N ASP A 382 12.50 28.79 56.52
CA ASP A 382 13.88 28.36 56.50
C ASP A 382 14.27 27.73 55.12
N ALA A 383 15.58 27.59 54.89
CA ALA A 383 16.12 27.13 53.61
C ALA A 383 15.66 25.69 53.26
N GLU A 384 15.44 24.86 54.29
CA GLU A 384 15.00 23.48 54.12
C GLU A 384 13.51 23.41 53.65
N GLU A 385 12.68 24.26 54.21
CA GLU A 385 11.27 24.39 53.87
C GLU A 385 11.09 24.99 52.46
N LEU A 386 11.95 25.93 52.06
CA LEU A 386 11.98 26.49 50.69
C LEU A 386 12.35 25.39 49.66
N GLU A 387 13.35 24.57 49.96
CA GLU A 387 13.70 23.43 49.08
C GLU A 387 12.58 22.38 48.98
N ARG A 388 11.87 22.12 50.08
CA ARG A 388 10.69 21.24 50.07
C ARG A 388 9.57 21.80 49.20
N LEU A 389 9.31 23.09 49.23
CA LEU A 389 8.33 23.76 48.37
C LEU A 389 8.72 23.66 46.89
N ARG A 390 10.00 23.90 46.56
CA ARG A 390 10.52 23.74 45.18
C ARG A 390 10.42 22.32 44.69
N ALA A 391 10.78 21.34 45.50
CA ALA A 391 10.67 19.93 45.16
C ALA A 391 9.21 19.53 44.93
N ARG A 392 8.26 20.01 45.73
CA ARG A 392 6.85 19.74 45.59
C ARG A 392 6.24 20.38 44.34
N ARG A 393 6.65 21.64 44.05
CA ARG A 393 6.30 22.31 42.80
C ARG A 393 6.77 21.53 41.60
N ALA A 394 8.04 21.10 41.58
CA ALA A 394 8.60 20.31 40.49
C ALA A 394 7.84 18.98 40.30
N GLN A 395 7.46 18.29 41.40
CA GLN A 395 6.67 17.07 41.36
C GLN A 395 5.27 17.28 40.73
N VAL A 396 4.60 18.40 41.08
CA VAL A 396 3.29 18.76 40.54
C VAL A 396 3.42 19.11 39.06
N THR A 397 4.46 19.86 38.66
CA THR A 397 4.74 20.20 37.26
C THR A 397 4.95 18.95 36.40
N ALA A 398 5.80 18.03 36.85
CA ALA A 398 5.99 16.73 36.15
C ALA A 398 4.70 15.92 36.07
N GLY A 399 3.84 16.00 37.09
CA GLY A 399 2.51 15.42 37.08
C GLY A 399 1.59 16.03 36.01
N ILE A 400 1.65 17.35 35.83
CA ILE A 400 0.89 18.05 34.77
C ILE A 400 1.37 17.63 33.39
N GLU A 401 2.68 17.61 33.13
CA GLU A 401 3.25 17.20 31.83
C GLU A 401 2.81 15.80 31.44
N ASN A 402 2.84 14.87 32.40
CA ASN A 402 2.35 13.51 32.16
C ASN A 402 0.83 13.48 31.84
N GLN A 403 0.05 14.31 32.53
CA GLN A 403 -1.39 14.42 32.30
C GLN A 403 -1.70 15.05 30.94
N GLU A 404 -0.94 16.09 30.54
CA GLU A 404 -1.05 16.73 29.21
C GLU A 404 -0.70 15.74 28.09
N GLY A 405 0.30 14.88 28.29
CA GLY A 405 0.62 13.80 27.36
C GLY A 405 -0.54 12.82 27.18
N ARG A 406 -1.21 12.40 28.27
CA ARG A 406 -2.40 11.54 28.21
C ARG A 406 -3.59 12.23 27.56
N PHE A 407 -3.83 13.49 27.92
CA PHE A 407 -4.86 14.32 27.31
C PHE A 407 -4.69 14.39 25.80
N SER A 408 -3.48 14.63 25.29
CA SER A 408 -3.18 14.70 23.88
C SER A 408 -3.46 13.37 23.15
N LEU A 409 -3.11 12.23 23.74
CA LEU A 409 -3.42 10.91 23.18
C LEU A 409 -4.92 10.61 23.14
N ASN A 410 -5.64 10.96 24.21
CA ASN A 410 -7.08 10.82 24.29
C ASN A 410 -7.79 11.73 23.27
N LEU A 411 -7.31 12.96 23.10
CA LEU A 411 -7.84 13.91 22.11
C LEU A 411 -7.66 13.40 20.68
N LEU A 412 -6.48 12.87 20.33
CA LEU A 412 -6.23 12.27 19.03
C LEU A 412 -7.16 11.06 18.76
N SER A 413 -7.41 10.25 19.78
CA SER A 413 -8.33 9.12 19.69
C SER A 413 -9.79 9.56 19.56
N TYR A 414 -10.17 10.61 20.25
CA TYR A 414 -11.50 11.24 20.12
C TYR A 414 -11.70 11.81 18.72
N GLU A 415 -10.74 12.59 18.21
CA GLU A 415 -10.76 13.15 16.86
C GLU A 415 -10.91 12.03 15.81
N ARG A 416 -10.14 10.96 15.91
CA ARG A 416 -10.25 9.83 14.99
C ARG A 416 -11.63 9.19 15.02
N ASN A 417 -12.20 8.94 16.21
CA ASN A 417 -13.55 8.37 16.34
C ASN A 417 -14.61 9.32 15.77
N LEU A 418 -14.44 10.61 16.00
CA LEU A 418 -15.34 11.66 15.48
C LEU A 418 -15.33 11.69 13.94
N VAL A 419 -14.13 11.80 13.35
CA VAL A 419 -13.93 11.82 11.90
C VAL A 419 -14.45 10.55 11.26
N THR A 420 -14.06 9.38 11.77
CA THR A 420 -14.51 8.08 11.25
C THR A 420 -16.04 7.97 11.30
N SER A 421 -16.66 8.33 12.44
CA SER A 421 -18.12 8.27 12.56
C SER A 421 -18.84 9.25 11.63
N ALA A 422 -18.24 10.41 11.37
CA ALA A 422 -18.82 11.44 10.51
C ALA A 422 -18.68 11.13 9.03
N THR A 423 -17.58 10.47 8.62
CA THR A 423 -17.23 10.26 7.21
C THR A 423 -17.61 8.88 6.69
N GLU A 424 -17.56 7.83 7.53
CA GLU A 424 -17.80 6.44 7.09
C GLU A 424 -19.26 5.98 7.28
N TYR A 425 -20.08 6.73 8.00
CA TYR A 425 -21.44 6.30 8.33
C TYR A 425 -22.47 7.39 8.00
N ALA A 426 -23.56 6.99 7.33
CA ALA A 426 -24.66 7.89 7.00
C ALA A 426 -25.42 8.34 8.24
N GLY A 427 -26.10 9.49 8.15
CA GLY A 427 -26.87 10.04 9.27
C GLY A 427 -27.95 9.10 9.80
N ALA A 428 -28.58 8.32 8.93
CA ALA A 428 -29.60 7.31 9.30
C ALA A 428 -28.97 6.15 10.08
N GLU A 429 -27.79 5.65 9.65
CA GLU A 429 -27.05 4.60 10.35
C GLU A 429 -26.61 5.06 11.75
N ARG A 430 -26.11 6.29 11.85
CA ARG A 430 -25.70 6.89 13.13
C ARG A 430 -26.86 7.00 14.11
N ARG A 431 -28.04 7.38 13.62
CA ARG A 431 -29.25 7.45 14.46
C ARG A 431 -29.68 6.06 14.93
N LEU A 432 -29.72 5.09 14.02
CA LEU A 432 -30.05 3.70 14.37
C LEU A 432 -29.06 3.14 15.42
N ALA A 433 -27.77 3.37 15.26
CA ALA A 433 -26.75 2.92 16.21
C ALA A 433 -26.92 3.57 17.58
N LEU A 434 -27.25 4.87 17.64
CA LEU A 434 -27.54 5.57 18.89
C LEU A 434 -28.74 4.95 19.62
N ASP A 435 -29.83 4.71 18.90
CA ASP A 435 -31.07 4.18 19.48
C ASP A 435 -30.85 2.76 20.02
N VAL A 436 -30.22 1.88 19.23
CA VAL A 436 -29.91 0.51 19.64
C VAL A 436 -28.93 0.49 20.82
N LEU A 437 -27.87 1.30 20.79
CA LEU A 437 -26.90 1.37 21.89
C LEU A 437 -27.53 1.90 23.17
N ALA A 438 -28.40 2.90 23.08
CA ALA A 438 -29.10 3.42 24.25
C ALA A 438 -30.00 2.37 24.92
N GLU A 439 -30.65 1.51 24.13
CA GLU A 439 -31.44 0.40 24.65
C GLU A 439 -30.57 -0.69 25.29
N GLU A 440 -29.45 -1.06 24.66
CA GLU A 440 -28.48 -2.01 25.19
C GLU A 440 -27.86 -1.53 26.52
N LEU A 441 -27.52 -0.24 26.61
CA LEU A 441 -27.03 0.36 27.86
C LEU A 441 -28.08 0.33 28.96
N ARG A 442 -29.35 0.56 28.62
CA ARG A 442 -30.46 0.46 29.58
C ARG A 442 -30.64 -0.98 30.05
N ALA A 443 -30.69 -1.93 29.14
CA ALA A 443 -30.85 -3.34 29.44
C ALA A 443 -29.69 -3.92 30.28
N SER A 444 -28.47 -3.40 30.09
CA SER A 444 -27.28 -3.83 30.84
C SER A 444 -27.05 -3.05 32.15
N GLY A 445 -27.96 -2.18 32.56
CA GLY A 445 -27.82 -1.36 33.76
C GLY A 445 -26.80 -0.24 33.68
N ARG A 446 -26.31 0.10 32.48
CA ARG A 446 -25.28 1.14 32.22
C ARG A 446 -25.88 2.44 31.68
N SER A 447 -27.11 2.77 32.03
CA SER A 447 -27.82 3.96 31.55
C SER A 447 -27.09 5.28 31.83
N ALA A 448 -26.20 5.32 32.81
CA ALA A 448 -25.36 6.49 33.12
C ALA A 448 -24.47 6.94 31.94
N LEU A 449 -24.14 6.05 31.03
CA LEU A 449 -23.36 6.38 29.83
C LEU A 449 -24.19 7.00 28.69
N THR A 450 -25.52 6.83 28.72
CA THR A 450 -26.41 7.30 27.64
C THR A 450 -26.30 8.81 27.36
N PRO A 451 -26.19 9.70 28.35
CA PRO A 451 -25.98 11.13 28.08
C PRO A 451 -24.67 11.40 27.32
N LEU A 452 -23.57 10.78 27.73
CA LEU A 452 -22.25 10.94 27.08
C LEU A 452 -22.26 10.41 25.63
N VAL A 453 -22.94 9.31 25.36
CA VAL A 453 -23.12 8.78 24.00
C VAL A 453 -23.90 9.77 23.13
N ARG A 454 -24.93 10.41 23.68
CA ARG A 454 -25.70 11.44 22.95
C ARG A 454 -24.84 12.69 22.70
N GLU A 455 -24.07 13.11 23.67
CA GLU A 455 -23.15 14.25 23.51
C GLU A 455 -22.16 13.99 22.38
N PHE A 456 -21.53 12.83 22.36
CA PHE A 456 -20.60 12.47 21.29
C PHE A 456 -21.33 12.36 19.92
N TYR A 457 -22.54 11.87 19.89
CA TYR A 457 -23.37 11.86 18.67
C TYR A 457 -23.65 13.29 18.16
N ASP A 458 -23.94 14.23 19.05
CA ASP A 458 -24.14 15.64 18.71
C ASP A 458 -22.85 16.30 18.19
N ASP A 459 -21.69 15.91 18.75
CA ASP A 459 -20.39 16.34 18.27
C ASP A 459 -20.12 15.85 16.85
N ILE A 460 -20.47 14.59 16.53
CA ILE A 460 -20.41 14.04 15.17
C ILE A 460 -21.29 14.84 14.22
N ALA A 461 -22.49 15.23 14.65
CA ALA A 461 -23.40 16.02 13.82
C ALA A 461 -22.82 17.41 13.56
N SER A 462 -22.24 18.05 14.57
CA SER A 462 -21.57 19.35 14.48
C SER A 462 -20.37 19.31 13.53
N TYR A 463 -19.53 18.29 13.66
CA TYR A 463 -18.40 18.06 12.75
C TYR A 463 -18.86 17.82 11.31
N SER A 464 -19.91 17.01 11.11
CA SER A 464 -20.45 16.71 9.78
C SER A 464 -20.98 17.96 9.06
N ALA A 465 -21.47 18.95 9.82
CA ALA A 465 -21.99 20.20 9.27
C ALA A 465 -20.90 21.18 8.84
N THR A 466 -19.74 21.17 9.52
CA THR A 466 -18.69 22.19 9.34
C THR A 466 -17.49 21.67 8.54
N ARG A 467 -17.22 20.38 8.52
CA ARG A 467 -16.20 19.56 7.82
C ARG A 467 -14.72 20.00 7.85
N ASP A 468 -14.41 21.25 8.17
CA ASP A 468 -13.04 21.78 8.28
C ASP A 468 -12.81 22.42 9.66
N MET A 469 -13.09 21.66 10.72
CA MET A 469 -12.82 22.13 12.07
C MET A 469 -11.32 22.09 12.37
N ALA A 470 -10.79 23.19 12.92
CA ALA A 470 -9.45 23.23 13.46
C ALA A 470 -9.34 22.34 14.70
N ALA A 471 -8.13 21.87 15.04
CA ALA A 471 -7.89 21.02 16.22
C ALA A 471 -8.39 21.67 17.53
N GLU A 472 -8.34 23.01 17.63
CA GLU A 472 -8.86 23.76 18.77
C GLU A 472 -10.38 23.69 18.87
N ASP A 473 -11.10 23.73 17.76
CA ASP A 473 -12.56 23.61 17.71
C ASP A 473 -13.00 22.19 18.11
N ILE A 474 -12.27 21.16 17.65
CA ILE A 474 -12.51 19.75 18.03
C ILE A 474 -12.29 19.55 19.54
N ARG A 475 -11.23 20.17 20.10
CA ARG A 475 -11.01 20.20 21.55
C ARG A 475 -12.15 20.89 22.26
N GLY A 476 -12.63 22.01 21.70
CA GLY A 476 -13.78 22.76 22.22
C GLY A 476 -15.03 21.90 22.32
N LEU A 477 -15.34 21.10 21.29
CA LEU A 477 -16.47 20.17 21.30
C LEU A 477 -16.39 19.19 22.47
N ALA A 478 -15.24 18.55 22.68
CA ALA A 478 -15.03 17.54 23.72
C ALA A 478 -15.18 18.12 25.15
N LEU A 479 -14.88 19.41 25.34
CA LEU A 479 -14.85 20.07 26.65
C LEU A 479 -16.06 20.97 26.94
N ALA A 480 -16.89 21.29 25.93
CA ALA A 480 -17.87 22.37 25.96
C ALA A 480 -19.12 22.13 26.85
N ARG A 481 -19.29 20.98 27.50
CA ARG A 481 -20.50 20.67 28.30
C ARG A 481 -20.22 20.17 29.70
#